data_46995a3683f13231d88a767070491a67
#
_entry.id   46995a3683f13231d88a767070491a67
#
_cell.length_a   1.000
_cell.length_b   1.000
_cell.length_c   1.000
_cell.angle_alpha   90.00
_cell.angle_beta   90.00
_cell.angle_gamma   90.00
#
_symmetry.space_group_name_H-M   'P 1'
#
loop_
_entity.id
_entity.type
_entity.pdbx_description
1 polymer ?
#
loop_
_entity_poly.entity_id
_entity_poly.type
_entity_poly.pdbx_seq_one_letter_code
_entity_poly.pdbx_strand_id
1 'polypeptide(L)'
;FAGIISGIVGGILVAFLSGSALSVTGPAAGLTVIVLNGITELGSYETFLFAVVLAGIIQVVLGYLKAGVIGYYFPSSVIKGMLAAIGIILILKQVPVAIGYMKDSGVQYHIGAIIIAAISIAIILIWDLPRLKKFAFFKFVPGALIAVIVGILLNNAFISFQPEWVL
;
A
#
# COMPACT_ATOMS: atom_id res chain seq x y z
N PHE A 1 -5.51 -11.16 7.61
CA PHE A 1 -6.62 -10.78 8.50
C PHE A 1 -6.28 -9.55 9.35
N ALA A 2 -5.10 -9.44 9.98
CA ALA A 2 -4.75 -8.33 10.87
C ALA A 2 -4.84 -6.95 10.18
N GLY A 3 -4.41 -6.83 8.92
CA GLY A 3 -4.50 -5.58 8.16
C GLY A 3 -5.95 -5.15 7.88
N ILE A 4 -6.85 -6.10 7.64
CA ILE A 4 -8.27 -5.83 7.43
C ILE A 4 -8.90 -5.33 8.74
N ILE A 5 -8.60 -6.00 9.85
CA ILE A 5 -9.09 -5.61 11.18
C ILE A 5 -8.59 -4.20 11.53
N SER A 6 -7.31 -3.91 11.30
CA SER A 6 -6.76 -2.57 11.56
C SER A 6 -7.41 -1.49 10.69
N GLY A 7 -7.77 -1.83 9.44
CA GLY A 7 -8.52 -0.95 8.54
C GLY A 7 -9.93 -0.66 9.03
N ILE A 8 -10.63 -1.69 9.52
CA ILE A 8 -11.99 -1.55 10.08
C ILE A 8 -11.95 -0.71 11.37
N VAL A 9 -11.04 -1.03 12.30
CA VAL A 9 -10.88 -0.29 13.56
C VAL A 9 -10.47 1.16 13.28
N GLY A 10 -9.50 1.39 12.41
CA GLY A 10 -9.07 2.73 12.02
C GLY A 10 -10.18 3.52 11.31
N GLY A 11 -10.89 2.89 10.38
CA GLY A 11 -11.94 3.55 9.61
C GLY A 11 -13.21 3.85 10.41
N ILE A 12 -13.56 3.03 11.40
CA ILE A 12 -14.79 3.20 12.19
C ILE A 12 -14.47 3.85 13.53
N LEU A 13 -13.72 3.17 14.40
CA LEU A 13 -13.50 3.61 15.78
C LEU A 13 -12.72 4.94 15.85
N VAL A 14 -11.61 5.02 15.13
CA VAL A 14 -10.78 6.22 15.14
C VAL A 14 -11.47 7.38 14.42
N ALA A 15 -12.26 7.12 13.38
CA ALA A 15 -13.03 8.16 12.71
C ALA A 15 -14.07 8.82 13.62
N PHE A 16 -14.75 8.03 14.46
CA PHE A 16 -15.70 8.57 15.46
C PHE A 16 -15.02 9.35 16.59
N LEU A 17 -13.83 8.93 17.00
CA LEU A 17 -13.07 9.57 18.10
C LEU A 17 -12.24 10.76 17.60
N SER A 18 -11.94 10.82 16.33
CA SER A 18 -11.13 11.89 15.73
C SER A 18 -11.98 13.15 15.52
N GLY A 19 -11.50 14.28 15.99
CA GLY A 19 -12.08 15.59 15.68
C GLY A 19 -11.73 16.12 14.28
N SER A 20 -11.00 15.36 13.46
CA SER A 20 -10.58 15.79 12.13
C SER A 20 -11.51 15.27 11.04
N ALA A 21 -12.13 16.17 10.29
CA ALA A 21 -12.97 15.82 9.15
C ALA A 21 -12.20 15.38 7.89
N LEU A 22 -10.88 15.59 7.85
CA LEU A 22 -10.03 15.38 6.67
C LEU A 22 -9.03 14.24 6.82
N SER A 23 -8.78 13.74 8.04
CA SER A 23 -7.82 12.65 8.26
C SER A 23 -8.49 11.29 8.20
N VAL A 24 -7.85 10.37 7.48
CA VAL A 24 -8.25 8.96 7.42
C VAL A 24 -7.15 8.14 8.09
N THR A 25 -7.55 7.30 9.04
CA THR A 25 -6.64 6.38 9.74
C THR A 25 -6.81 4.98 9.19
N GLY A 26 -5.71 4.35 8.82
CA GLY A 26 -5.75 2.98 8.29
C GLY A 26 -4.36 2.47 7.93
N PRO A 27 -4.25 1.20 7.52
CA PRO A 27 -2.98 0.63 7.07
C PRO A 27 -2.48 1.36 5.82
N ALA A 28 -1.24 1.84 5.87
CA ALA A 28 -0.61 2.54 4.77
C ALA A 28 0.37 1.62 4.04
N ALA A 29 0.22 1.52 2.71
CA ALA A 29 1.10 0.71 1.87
C ALA A 29 2.57 1.11 2.02
N GLY A 30 2.86 2.41 2.23
CA GLY A 30 4.21 2.91 2.47
C GLY A 30 4.88 2.39 3.75
N LEU A 31 4.11 1.93 4.73
CA LEU A 31 4.62 1.36 5.96
C LEU A 31 4.89 -0.15 5.88
N THR A 32 4.48 -0.82 4.82
CA THR A 32 4.63 -2.29 4.69
C THR A 32 6.08 -2.73 4.86
N VAL A 33 7.02 -2.00 4.27
CA VAL A 33 8.46 -2.32 4.38
C VAL A 33 8.97 -2.12 5.80
N ILE A 34 8.52 -1.07 6.49
CA ILE A 34 8.89 -0.77 7.87
C ILE A 34 8.34 -1.85 8.80
N VAL A 35 7.09 -2.26 8.60
CA VAL A 35 6.45 -3.35 9.36
C VAL A 35 7.19 -4.67 9.16
N LEU A 36 7.51 -5.04 7.91
CA LEU A 36 8.26 -6.26 7.62
C LEU A 36 9.65 -6.26 8.27
N ASN A 37 10.38 -5.15 8.15
CA ASN A 37 11.68 -5.03 8.80
C ASN A 37 11.55 -5.09 10.33
N GLY A 38 10.55 -4.42 10.91
CA GLY A 38 10.30 -4.48 12.35
C GLY A 38 9.99 -5.90 12.84
N ILE A 39 9.21 -6.68 12.09
CA ILE A 39 8.93 -8.08 12.42
C ILE A 39 10.21 -8.92 12.36
N THR A 40 11.05 -8.72 11.33
CA THR A 40 12.30 -9.47 11.18
C THR A 40 13.33 -9.12 12.26
N GLU A 41 13.44 -7.86 12.66
CA GLU A 41 14.35 -7.41 13.72
C GLU A 41 13.89 -7.86 15.09
N LEU A 42 12.59 -7.85 15.37
CA LEU A 42 12.03 -8.27 16.66
C LEU A 42 11.83 -9.79 16.78
N GLY A 43 12.06 -10.53 15.69
CA GLY A 43 12.04 -11.98 15.64
C GLY A 43 10.67 -12.63 15.65
N SER A 44 9.58 -11.92 16.03
CA SER A 44 8.22 -12.45 15.99
C SER A 44 7.18 -11.37 15.73
N TYR A 45 6.04 -11.79 15.16
CA TYR A 45 4.91 -10.91 14.92
C TYR A 45 4.25 -10.42 16.22
N GLU A 46 4.21 -11.27 17.25
CA GLU A 46 3.66 -10.92 18.56
C GLU A 46 4.48 -9.83 19.24
N THR A 47 5.81 -9.93 19.20
CA THR A 47 6.71 -8.91 19.76
C THR A 47 6.55 -7.57 19.03
N PHE A 48 6.37 -7.62 17.71
CA PHE A 48 6.07 -6.43 16.90
C PHE A 48 4.73 -5.80 17.32
N LEU A 49 3.68 -6.59 17.52
CA LEU A 49 2.39 -6.08 17.99
C LEU A 49 2.49 -5.41 19.37
N PHE A 50 3.27 -6.00 20.27
CA PHE A 50 3.52 -5.39 21.58
C PHE A 50 4.20 -4.03 21.45
N ALA A 51 5.20 -3.91 20.57
CA ALA A 51 5.85 -2.63 20.29
C ALA A 51 4.86 -1.59 19.71
N VAL A 52 3.93 -2.01 18.85
CA VAL A 52 2.87 -1.14 18.32
C VAL A 52 1.93 -0.65 19.42
N VAL A 53 1.56 -1.52 20.37
CA VAL A 53 0.74 -1.12 21.54
C VAL A 53 1.47 -0.10 22.40
N LEU A 54 2.75 -0.31 22.68
CA LEU A 54 3.57 0.66 23.43
C LEU A 54 3.66 2.01 22.70
N ALA A 55 3.88 1.98 21.39
CA ALA A 55 3.88 3.19 20.58
C ALA A 55 2.53 3.93 20.65
N GLY A 56 1.41 3.19 20.63
CA GLY A 56 0.08 3.75 20.79
C GLY A 56 -0.10 4.43 22.16
N ILE A 57 0.36 3.83 23.24
CA ILE A 57 0.32 4.42 24.59
C ILE A 57 1.12 5.73 24.61
N ILE A 58 2.34 5.72 24.07
CA ILE A 58 3.19 6.92 23.99
C ILE A 58 2.47 8.02 23.19
N GLN A 59 1.84 7.68 22.07
CA GLN A 59 1.08 8.64 21.25
C GLN A 59 -0.08 9.27 22.02
N VAL A 60 -0.81 8.48 22.82
CA VAL A 60 -1.90 8.99 23.69
C VAL A 60 -1.35 9.98 24.70
N VAL A 61 -0.26 9.64 25.38
CA VAL A 61 0.41 10.53 26.35
C VAL A 61 0.83 11.84 25.70
N LEU A 62 1.51 11.75 24.54
CA LEU A 62 1.92 12.92 23.77
C LEU A 62 0.72 13.76 23.29
N GLY A 63 -0.39 13.11 22.96
CA GLY A 63 -1.65 13.79 22.63
C GLY A 63 -2.19 14.62 23.79
N TYR A 64 -2.22 14.05 24.99
CA TYR A 64 -2.61 14.77 26.21
C TYR A 64 -1.70 15.95 26.53
N LEU A 65 -0.40 15.80 26.30
CA LEU A 65 0.60 16.86 26.47
C LEU A 65 0.54 17.93 25.37
N LYS A 66 -0.40 17.81 24.42
CA LYS A 66 -0.52 18.69 23.25
C LYS A 66 0.78 18.78 22.43
N ALA A 67 1.59 17.72 22.41
CA ALA A 67 2.86 17.66 21.71
C ALA A 67 2.74 17.82 20.19
N GLY A 68 1.51 17.80 19.64
CA GLY A 68 1.23 18.10 18.24
C GLY A 68 1.77 19.47 17.77
N VAL A 69 2.00 20.41 18.69
CA VAL A 69 2.67 21.69 18.40
C VAL A 69 4.06 21.48 17.78
N ILE A 70 4.76 20.42 18.16
CA ILE A 70 6.08 20.08 17.59
C ILE A 70 5.99 19.87 16.07
N GLY A 71 4.84 19.39 15.57
CA GLY A 71 4.61 19.20 14.14
C GLY A 71 4.72 20.47 13.30
N TYR A 72 4.45 21.66 13.89
CA TYR A 72 4.59 22.93 13.20
C TYR A 72 6.05 23.34 12.94
N TYR A 73 6.99 22.77 13.68
CA TYR A 73 8.42 23.01 13.51
C TYR A 73 9.05 22.15 12.40
N PHE A 74 8.34 21.15 11.90
CA PHE A 74 8.85 20.33 10.81
C PHE A 74 8.63 21.02 9.45
N PRO A 75 9.71 21.33 8.72
CA PRO A 75 9.59 21.90 7.38
C PRO A 75 8.83 20.96 6.44
N SER A 76 7.94 21.48 5.62
CA SER A 76 7.20 20.69 4.63
C SER A 76 8.10 19.96 3.63
N SER A 77 9.33 20.46 3.40
CA SER A 77 10.36 19.82 2.58
C SER A 77 10.81 18.47 3.15
N VAL A 78 10.92 18.35 4.48
CA VAL A 78 11.28 17.08 5.14
C VAL A 78 10.18 16.05 4.92
N ILE A 79 8.92 16.43 5.09
CA ILE A 79 7.77 15.54 4.86
C ILE A 79 7.72 15.09 3.39
N LYS A 80 7.92 16.00 2.44
CA LYS A 80 7.97 15.67 1.00
C LYS A 80 9.15 14.75 0.68
N GLY A 81 10.32 14.97 1.28
CA GLY A 81 11.50 14.09 1.12
C GLY A 81 11.23 12.68 1.66
N MET A 82 10.60 12.57 2.82
CA MET A 82 10.20 11.29 3.40
C MET A 82 9.22 10.53 2.50
N LEU A 83 8.20 11.21 1.98
CA LEU A 83 7.22 10.62 1.06
C LEU A 83 7.88 10.15 -0.24
N ALA A 84 8.81 10.94 -0.79
CA ALA A 84 9.57 10.56 -1.98
C ALA A 84 10.44 9.32 -1.72
N ALA A 85 11.13 9.27 -0.58
CA ALA A 85 11.93 8.10 -0.19
C ALA A 85 11.08 6.84 -0.06
N ILE A 86 9.92 6.92 0.59
CA ILE A 86 8.95 5.81 0.69
C ILE A 86 8.52 5.37 -0.72
N GLY A 87 8.21 6.30 -1.61
CA GLY A 87 7.84 6.00 -2.99
C GLY A 87 8.94 5.24 -3.75
N ILE A 88 10.19 5.69 -3.63
CA ILE A 88 11.35 5.02 -4.25
C ILE A 88 11.52 3.60 -3.69
N ILE A 89 11.46 3.42 -2.38
CA ILE A 89 11.57 2.11 -1.74
C ILE A 89 10.47 1.17 -2.23
N LEU A 90 9.23 1.67 -2.34
CA LEU A 90 8.11 0.88 -2.87
C LEU A 90 8.36 0.43 -4.32
N ILE A 91 8.82 1.33 -5.19
CA ILE A 91 9.16 0.99 -6.57
C ILE A 91 10.24 -0.10 -6.60
N LEU A 92 11.33 0.09 -5.88
CA LEU A 92 12.43 -0.90 -5.82
C LEU A 92 11.97 -2.27 -5.31
N LYS A 93 11.02 -2.32 -4.38
CA LYS A 93 10.46 -3.58 -3.86
C LYS A 93 9.43 -4.21 -4.80
N GLN A 94 8.70 -3.42 -5.57
CA GLN A 94 7.64 -3.91 -6.45
C GLN A 94 8.13 -4.30 -7.84
N VAL A 95 9.23 -3.72 -8.31
CA VAL A 95 9.81 -4.09 -9.62
C VAL A 95 10.12 -5.59 -9.72
N PRO A 96 10.79 -6.23 -8.75
CA PRO A 96 11.01 -7.68 -8.79
C PRO A 96 9.70 -8.48 -8.88
N VAL A 97 8.69 -8.10 -8.13
CA VAL A 97 7.38 -8.75 -8.15
C VAL A 97 6.70 -8.60 -9.52
N ALA A 98 6.79 -7.40 -10.12
CA ALA A 98 6.21 -7.11 -11.43
C ALA A 98 6.84 -7.92 -12.57
N ILE A 99 8.11 -8.30 -12.44
CA ILE A 99 8.80 -9.17 -13.41
C ILE A 99 8.70 -10.68 -13.04
N GLY A 100 7.97 -11.00 -11.97
CA GLY A 100 7.75 -12.39 -11.54
C GLY A 100 8.94 -13.01 -10.81
N TYR A 101 9.81 -12.19 -10.21
CA TYR A 101 10.91 -12.68 -9.40
C TYR A 101 10.38 -13.23 -8.07
N MET A 102 10.39 -14.55 -7.92
CA MET A 102 10.13 -15.21 -6.65
C MET A 102 11.47 -15.64 -6.03
N LYS A 103 11.70 -15.23 -4.78
CA LYS A 103 12.95 -15.44 -4.03
C LYS A 103 13.31 -16.93 -3.83
N ASP A 104 12.30 -17.80 -3.88
CA ASP A 104 12.44 -19.24 -3.58
C ASP A 104 12.65 -20.13 -4.81
N SER A 105 12.44 -19.60 -6.03
CA SER A 105 12.46 -20.41 -7.27
C SER A 105 13.64 -20.10 -8.21
N GLY A 106 14.60 -19.28 -7.77
CA GLY A 106 15.67 -18.81 -8.64
C GLY A 106 15.21 -17.71 -9.60
N VAL A 107 16.11 -17.19 -10.42
CA VAL A 107 15.83 -16.14 -11.39
C VAL A 107 15.04 -16.72 -12.56
N GLN A 108 13.75 -16.87 -12.44
CA GLN A 108 12.85 -17.16 -13.55
C GLN A 108 11.94 -15.94 -13.75
N TYR A 109 12.12 -15.26 -14.88
CA TYR A 109 11.22 -14.21 -15.31
C TYR A 109 9.91 -14.85 -15.78
N HIS A 110 8.81 -14.57 -15.11
CA HIS A 110 7.50 -15.01 -15.56
C HIS A 110 6.93 -14.02 -16.57
N ILE A 111 6.84 -14.44 -17.81
CA ILE A 111 6.31 -13.62 -18.92
C ILE A 111 4.88 -13.16 -18.59
N GLY A 112 4.06 -14.03 -17.97
CA GLY A 112 2.72 -13.68 -17.53
C GLY A 112 2.68 -12.53 -16.53
N ALA A 113 3.60 -12.49 -15.55
CA ALA A 113 3.73 -11.39 -14.61
C ALA A 113 4.02 -10.06 -15.32
N ILE A 114 4.96 -10.09 -16.27
CA ILE A 114 5.34 -8.89 -17.03
C ILE A 114 4.16 -8.36 -17.86
N ILE A 115 3.41 -9.26 -18.50
CA ILE A 115 2.24 -8.89 -19.31
C ILE A 115 1.15 -8.28 -18.42
N ILE A 116 0.83 -8.93 -17.28
CA ILE A 116 -0.17 -8.43 -16.33
C ILE A 116 0.26 -7.07 -15.76
N ALA A 117 1.54 -6.93 -15.38
CA ALA A 117 2.07 -5.67 -14.86
C ALA A 117 2.00 -4.55 -15.91
N ALA A 118 2.41 -4.82 -17.16
CA ALA A 118 2.36 -3.84 -18.25
C ALA A 118 0.92 -3.39 -18.55
N ILE A 119 -0.02 -4.33 -18.64
CA ILE A 119 -1.43 -4.03 -18.88
C ILE A 119 -2.02 -3.24 -17.71
N SER A 120 -1.72 -3.63 -16.47
CA SER A 120 -2.19 -2.92 -15.28
C SER A 120 -1.69 -1.49 -15.22
N ILE A 121 -0.42 -1.26 -15.53
CA ILE A 121 0.15 0.10 -15.61
C ILE A 121 -0.52 0.89 -16.74
N ALA A 122 -0.70 0.29 -17.91
CA ALA A 122 -1.37 0.94 -19.04
C ALA A 122 -2.80 1.36 -18.67
N ILE A 123 -3.56 0.48 -18.00
CA ILE A 123 -4.92 0.79 -17.52
C ILE A 123 -4.88 2.00 -16.58
N ILE A 124 -3.99 2.03 -15.58
CA ILE A 124 -3.90 3.12 -14.61
C ILE A 124 -3.56 4.43 -15.32
N LEU A 125 -2.58 4.42 -16.24
CA LEU A 125 -2.19 5.62 -16.99
C LEU A 125 -3.31 6.14 -17.89
N ILE A 126 -4.02 5.25 -18.59
CA ILE A 126 -5.16 5.62 -19.44
C ILE A 126 -6.30 6.17 -18.58
N TRP A 127 -6.58 5.53 -17.44
CA TRP A 127 -7.64 5.95 -16.53
C TRP A 127 -7.41 7.34 -15.95
N ASP A 128 -6.15 7.71 -15.76
CA ASP A 128 -5.77 9.01 -15.18
C ASP A 128 -5.78 10.15 -16.21
N LEU A 129 -6.01 9.84 -17.50
CA LEU A 129 -6.10 10.85 -18.55
C LEU A 129 -7.25 11.84 -18.28
N PRO A 130 -6.97 13.16 -18.35
CA PRO A 130 -7.98 14.20 -18.06
C PRO A 130 -9.19 14.16 -19.00
N ARG A 131 -9.05 13.55 -20.17
CA ARG A 131 -10.15 13.36 -21.13
C ARG A 131 -11.19 12.35 -20.63
N LEU A 132 -10.75 11.27 -19.99
CA LEU A 132 -11.63 10.20 -19.46
C LEU A 132 -12.29 10.61 -18.15
N LYS A 133 -11.62 11.41 -17.31
CA LYS A 133 -12.18 11.95 -16.06
C LYS A 133 -13.39 12.89 -16.27
N LYS A 134 -13.71 13.27 -17.50
CA LYS A 134 -14.94 14.02 -17.82
C LYS A 134 -16.21 13.18 -17.67
N PHE A 135 -16.10 11.87 -17.81
CA PHE A 135 -17.25 10.97 -17.64
C PHE A 135 -17.39 10.60 -16.16
N ALA A 136 -18.63 10.68 -15.63
CA ALA A 136 -18.92 10.41 -14.22
C ALA A 136 -18.45 9.02 -13.77
N PHE A 137 -18.55 8.01 -14.62
CA PHE A 137 -18.10 6.64 -14.34
C PHE A 137 -16.61 6.58 -13.96
N PHE A 138 -15.72 7.23 -14.73
CA PHE A 138 -14.28 7.24 -14.47
C PHE A 138 -13.88 8.03 -13.22
N LYS A 139 -14.77 8.90 -12.73
CA LYS A 139 -14.56 9.64 -11.49
C LYS A 139 -14.92 8.83 -10.25
N PHE A 140 -15.93 7.95 -10.35
CA PHE A 140 -16.39 7.13 -9.22
C PHE A 140 -15.59 5.83 -9.07
N VAL A 141 -15.14 5.24 -10.17
CA VAL A 141 -14.42 3.96 -10.15
C VAL A 141 -12.91 4.22 -10.16
N PRO A 142 -12.18 3.83 -9.12
CA PRO A 142 -10.72 3.97 -9.10
C PRO A 142 -10.08 3.05 -10.13
N GLY A 143 -9.17 3.59 -10.96
CA GLY A 143 -8.47 2.83 -12.00
C GLY A 143 -7.70 1.62 -11.48
N ALA A 144 -7.21 1.71 -10.24
CA ALA A 144 -6.54 0.58 -9.56
C ALA A 144 -7.47 -0.63 -9.38
N LEU A 145 -8.77 -0.42 -9.10
CA LEU A 145 -9.74 -1.51 -8.99
C LEU A 145 -9.90 -2.26 -10.31
N ILE A 146 -10.01 -1.51 -11.41
CA ILE A 146 -10.12 -2.11 -12.75
C ILE A 146 -8.85 -2.87 -13.11
N ALA A 147 -7.67 -2.30 -12.82
CA ALA A 147 -6.40 -2.98 -13.06
C ALA A 147 -6.31 -4.32 -12.31
N VAL A 148 -6.77 -4.39 -11.06
CA VAL A 148 -6.82 -5.64 -10.28
C VAL A 148 -7.78 -6.64 -10.89
N ILE A 149 -9.00 -6.22 -11.26
CA ILE A 149 -9.99 -7.11 -11.88
C ILE A 149 -9.46 -7.68 -13.19
N VAL A 150 -8.91 -6.82 -14.06
CA VAL A 150 -8.32 -7.24 -15.34
C VAL A 150 -7.13 -8.18 -15.12
N GLY A 151 -6.28 -7.89 -14.13
CA GLY A 151 -5.16 -8.78 -13.77
C GLY A 151 -5.60 -10.17 -13.36
N ILE A 152 -6.65 -10.28 -12.52
CA ILE A 152 -7.22 -11.57 -12.11
C ILE A 152 -7.82 -12.32 -13.33
N LEU A 153 -8.54 -11.61 -14.19
CA LEU A 153 -9.14 -12.21 -15.39
C LEU A 153 -8.07 -12.72 -16.37
N LEU A 154 -7.00 -11.95 -16.56
CA LEU A 154 -5.87 -12.36 -17.39
C LEU A 154 -5.15 -13.59 -16.82
N ASN A 155 -4.89 -13.61 -15.51
CA ASN A 155 -4.27 -14.75 -14.87
C ASN A 155 -5.15 -16.01 -15.02
N ASN A 156 -6.47 -15.90 -14.83
CA ASN A 156 -7.41 -17.00 -15.08
C ASN A 156 -7.44 -17.44 -16.55
N ALA A 157 -7.33 -16.51 -17.50
CA ALA A 157 -7.23 -16.85 -18.91
C ALA A 157 -5.93 -17.62 -19.22
N PHE A 158 -4.81 -17.26 -18.59
CA PHE A 158 -3.54 -17.97 -18.75
C PHE A 158 -3.63 -19.42 -18.26
N ILE A 159 -4.39 -19.71 -17.20
CA ILE A 159 -4.64 -21.08 -16.74
C ILE A 159 -5.24 -21.95 -17.87
N SER A 160 -6.12 -21.37 -18.69
CA SER A 160 -6.83 -22.10 -19.76
C SER A 160 -6.04 -22.19 -21.07
N PHE A 161 -5.21 -21.20 -21.38
CA PHE A 161 -4.55 -21.10 -22.67
C PHE A 161 -3.04 -21.33 -22.63
N GLN A 162 -2.37 -20.97 -21.54
CA GLN A 162 -0.91 -21.05 -21.39
C GLN A 162 -0.53 -21.25 -19.92
N PRO A 163 -0.59 -22.49 -19.40
CA PRO A 163 -0.34 -22.77 -17.99
C PRO A 163 1.07 -22.40 -17.52
N GLU A 164 2.04 -22.25 -18.42
CA GLU A 164 3.39 -21.78 -18.10
C GLU A 164 3.46 -20.29 -17.70
N TRP A 165 2.41 -19.51 -17.96
CA TRP A 165 2.33 -18.06 -17.69
C TRP A 165 1.50 -17.74 -16.43
N VAL A 166 1.02 -18.74 -15.74
CA VAL A 166 0.22 -18.58 -14.51
C VAL A 166 1.10 -18.12 -13.37
N LEU A 167 0.61 -17.17 -12.56
CA LEU A 167 1.26 -16.61 -11.38
C LEU A 167 0.88 -17.37 -10.11
#